data_fd9c8ba56a2c94a0003601de65128728
#
_entry.id   fd9c8ba56a2c94a0003601de65128728
#
_cell.length_a   1.000
_cell.length_b   1.000
_cell.length_c   1.000
_cell.angle_alpha   90.00
_cell.angle_beta   90.00
_cell.angle_gamma   90.00
#
_symmetry.space_group_name_H-M   'P 1'
#
loop_
_entity.id
_entity.type
_entity.pdbx_description
1 polymer ?
#
loop_
_entity_poly.entity_id
_entity_poly.type
_entity_poly.pdbx_seq_one_letter_code
_entity_poly.pdbx_strand_id
1 'polypeptide(L)'
;MKHLKRNIAIVCGGDSSEHDVSLRSAQGLYSFFDTERYNVYIVDIKGQDWHVELPGGITARIDRNDFSFVEDGKAKLFDYAYITIHGTPGENGLLQGYFDLIGLPYSTSGVLVEAMTFDKFVLNQYLRGYGVSVADSLLIRQGYEELVSDDEIEQRIGMPCFVKPAADGSSFGVSKVKNKDQLAPAIRKAMLESPEIMVEQFLEGTEISIGVYKTHDKSVVLPATEVVTANEFFDYDAKYNGQVQEITPARLSEDVTRRVREITSHIYDILHCNGIIRIDYIISKEGKISMLEVNTTPGMTPTSFIPQQVRAAGLEMKDVLTDIVENQF
;
A
#
# COMPACT_ATOMS: atom_id res chain seq x y z
N MET A 1 -21.60 23.16 -24.21
CA MET A 1 -21.91 21.71 -24.14
C MET A 1 -21.77 21.29 -22.70
N LYS A 2 -22.78 20.64 -22.06
CA LYS A 2 -22.54 20.00 -20.77
C LYS A 2 -21.51 18.89 -21.04
N HIS A 3 -20.30 19.02 -20.51
CA HIS A 3 -19.38 17.89 -20.51
C HIS A 3 -20.06 16.74 -19.80
N LEU A 4 -20.19 15.60 -20.48
CA LEU A 4 -20.62 14.37 -19.83
C LEU A 4 -19.63 14.08 -18.70
N LYS A 5 -20.12 13.87 -17.47
CA LYS A 5 -19.29 13.47 -16.35
C LYS A 5 -18.73 12.07 -16.62
N ARG A 6 -17.45 11.87 -16.29
CA ARG A 6 -16.87 10.51 -16.30
C ARG A 6 -17.42 9.66 -15.18
N ASN A 7 -17.62 8.38 -15.46
CA ASN A 7 -18.02 7.38 -14.49
C ASN A 7 -16.78 6.78 -13.81
N ILE A 8 -16.64 7.00 -12.53
CA ILE A 8 -15.52 6.52 -11.72
C ILE A 8 -15.99 5.37 -10.84
N ALA A 9 -15.35 4.22 -10.95
CA ALA A 9 -15.52 3.12 -10.00
C ALA A 9 -14.51 3.28 -8.86
N ILE A 10 -14.97 3.40 -7.62
CA ILE A 10 -14.13 3.16 -6.44
C ILE A 10 -14.19 1.67 -6.15
N VAL A 11 -13.13 0.95 -6.53
CA VAL A 11 -13.07 -0.50 -6.43
C VAL A 11 -12.50 -0.89 -5.07
N CYS A 12 -13.31 -1.57 -4.27
CA CYS A 12 -13.01 -1.93 -2.89
C CYS A 12 -13.35 -3.40 -2.60
N GLY A 13 -13.22 -3.83 -1.34
CA GLY A 13 -13.44 -5.20 -0.91
C GLY A 13 -12.15 -6.02 -0.93
N GLY A 14 -12.08 -7.01 -1.80
CA GLY A 14 -10.95 -7.95 -1.91
C GLY A 14 -11.12 -9.21 -1.09
N ASP A 15 -10.16 -10.12 -1.22
CA ASP A 15 -10.19 -11.46 -0.62
C ASP A 15 -9.33 -11.57 0.66
N SER A 16 -8.71 -10.47 1.07
CA SER A 16 -7.88 -10.42 2.28
C SER A 16 -8.72 -10.18 3.54
N SER A 17 -8.07 -10.35 4.71
CA SER A 17 -8.65 -10.00 6.02
C SER A 17 -8.93 -8.49 6.18
N GLU A 18 -8.44 -7.65 5.25
CA GLU A 18 -8.63 -6.19 5.25
C GLU A 18 -9.85 -5.73 4.42
N HIS A 19 -10.73 -6.64 4.01
CA HIS A 19 -11.95 -6.33 3.26
C HIS A 19 -12.75 -5.16 3.88
N ASP A 20 -13.03 -5.21 5.18
CA ASP A 20 -13.79 -4.16 5.86
C ASP A 20 -13.02 -2.82 5.95
N VAL A 21 -11.68 -2.86 5.97
CA VAL A 21 -10.83 -1.66 5.91
C VAL A 21 -10.95 -1.02 4.54
N SER A 22 -10.95 -1.84 3.49
CA SER A 22 -11.13 -1.41 2.10
C SER A 22 -12.49 -0.74 1.89
N LEU A 23 -13.58 -1.30 2.42
CA LEU A 23 -14.91 -0.69 2.37
C LEU A 23 -14.94 0.68 3.05
N ARG A 24 -14.32 0.82 4.23
CA ARG A 24 -14.22 2.13 4.91
C ARG A 24 -13.38 3.13 4.11
N SER A 25 -12.29 2.69 3.48
CA SER A 25 -11.49 3.52 2.58
C SER A 25 -12.30 4.01 1.38
N ALA A 26 -13.15 3.15 0.79
CA ALA A 26 -14.03 3.51 -0.31
C ALA A 26 -15.05 4.59 0.08
N GLN A 27 -15.64 4.50 1.27
CA GLN A 27 -16.54 5.54 1.79
C GLN A 27 -15.80 6.87 2.01
N GLY A 28 -14.56 6.81 2.54
CA GLY A 28 -13.68 7.98 2.65
C GLY A 28 -13.42 8.63 1.30
N LEU A 29 -12.99 7.84 0.32
CA LEU A 29 -12.75 8.31 -1.05
C LEU A 29 -14.00 8.91 -1.67
N TYR A 30 -15.15 8.27 -1.54
CA TYR A 30 -16.43 8.78 -2.05
C TYR A 30 -16.71 10.20 -1.53
N SER A 31 -16.41 10.46 -0.25
CA SER A 31 -16.58 11.78 0.36
C SER A 31 -15.59 12.84 -0.14
N PHE A 32 -14.45 12.43 -0.69
CA PHE A 32 -13.41 13.32 -1.21
C PHE A 32 -13.55 13.62 -2.70
N PHE A 33 -14.22 12.75 -3.47
CA PHE A 33 -14.37 12.95 -4.90
C PHE A 33 -15.25 14.17 -5.26
N ASP A 34 -14.93 14.83 -6.37
CA ASP A 34 -15.74 15.90 -6.94
C ASP A 34 -16.96 15.35 -7.68
N THR A 35 -18.07 15.21 -6.96
CA THR A 35 -19.34 14.74 -7.53
C THR A 35 -20.00 15.74 -8.50
N GLU A 36 -19.52 16.99 -8.56
CA GLU A 36 -19.94 17.92 -9.62
C GLU A 36 -19.24 17.60 -10.95
N ARG A 37 -18.05 17.05 -10.90
CA ARG A 37 -17.23 16.69 -12.06
C ARG A 37 -17.41 15.24 -12.50
N TYR A 38 -17.60 14.31 -11.56
CA TYR A 38 -17.66 12.86 -11.79
C TYR A 38 -18.98 12.25 -11.33
N ASN A 39 -19.40 11.16 -11.98
CA ASN A 39 -20.33 10.20 -11.43
C ASN A 39 -19.51 9.14 -10.71
N VAL A 40 -19.64 9.03 -9.40
CA VAL A 40 -18.81 8.15 -8.57
C VAL A 40 -19.66 6.99 -8.04
N TYR A 41 -19.15 5.78 -8.18
CA TYR A 41 -19.79 4.55 -7.77
C TYR A 41 -18.86 3.72 -6.92
N ILE A 42 -19.36 3.11 -5.84
CA ILE A 42 -18.61 2.13 -5.05
C ILE A 42 -18.85 0.76 -5.65
N VAL A 43 -17.79 0.06 -5.99
CA VAL A 43 -17.81 -1.30 -6.53
C VAL A 43 -17.11 -2.21 -5.55
N ASP A 44 -17.86 -3.06 -4.88
CA ASP A 44 -17.35 -4.10 -3.99
C ASP A 44 -17.06 -5.37 -4.78
N ILE A 45 -15.84 -5.90 -4.65
CA ILE A 45 -15.43 -7.15 -5.27
C ILE A 45 -14.93 -8.14 -4.21
N LYS A 46 -15.52 -9.36 -4.22
CA LYS A 46 -15.12 -10.44 -3.33
C LYS A 46 -15.22 -11.77 -4.06
N GLY A 47 -14.11 -12.46 -4.27
CA GLY A 47 -14.09 -13.69 -5.06
C GLY A 47 -14.73 -13.49 -6.43
N GLN A 48 -15.86 -14.16 -6.66
CA GLN A 48 -16.63 -14.04 -7.90
C GLN A 48 -17.83 -13.10 -7.79
N ASP A 49 -18.12 -12.57 -6.63
CA ASP A 49 -19.25 -11.67 -6.39
C ASP A 49 -18.77 -10.22 -6.48
N TRP A 50 -19.10 -9.59 -7.61
CA TRP A 50 -18.74 -8.21 -7.92
C TRP A 50 -20.01 -7.41 -8.14
N HIS A 51 -20.21 -6.36 -7.36
CA HIS A 51 -21.40 -5.54 -7.47
C HIS A 51 -21.12 -4.05 -7.23
N VAL A 52 -21.93 -3.21 -7.84
CA VAL A 52 -21.92 -1.77 -7.65
C VAL A 52 -23.07 -1.36 -6.74
N GLU A 53 -22.79 -0.43 -5.82
CA GLU A 53 -23.81 0.22 -4.98
C GLU A 53 -24.49 1.34 -5.77
N LEU A 54 -25.82 1.29 -5.82
CA LEU A 54 -26.68 2.30 -6.46
C LEU A 54 -27.51 3.06 -5.42
N PRO A 55 -28.03 4.26 -5.78
CA PRO A 55 -28.89 5.03 -4.89
C PRO A 55 -30.06 4.22 -4.36
N GLY A 56 -30.38 4.44 -3.08
CA GLY A 56 -31.50 3.72 -2.43
C GLY A 56 -31.15 2.36 -1.86
N GLY A 57 -29.85 2.01 -1.78
CA GLY A 57 -29.39 0.73 -1.23
C GLY A 57 -29.61 -0.45 -2.18
N ILE A 58 -29.77 -0.18 -3.46
CA ILE A 58 -29.87 -1.18 -4.50
C ILE A 58 -28.46 -1.57 -4.94
N THR A 59 -28.24 -2.84 -5.28
CA THR A 59 -26.99 -3.31 -5.88
C THR A 59 -27.26 -3.81 -7.30
N ALA A 60 -26.29 -3.59 -8.20
CA ALA A 60 -26.29 -4.18 -9.52
C ALA A 60 -25.01 -5.01 -9.71
N ARG A 61 -25.12 -6.14 -10.40
CA ARG A 61 -23.99 -7.02 -10.66
C ARG A 61 -23.08 -6.41 -11.73
N ILE A 62 -21.77 -6.52 -11.54
CA ILE A 62 -20.76 -6.16 -12.53
C ILE A 62 -20.65 -7.29 -13.57
N ASP A 63 -20.69 -6.94 -14.85
CA ASP A 63 -20.28 -7.85 -15.93
C ASP A 63 -18.76 -7.88 -16.01
N ARG A 64 -18.18 -9.04 -15.69
CA ARG A 64 -16.73 -9.21 -15.66
C ARG A 64 -16.07 -9.31 -17.04
N ASN A 65 -16.84 -9.29 -18.12
CA ASN A 65 -16.26 -9.27 -19.46
C ASN A 65 -15.74 -7.87 -19.85
N ASP A 66 -16.40 -6.80 -19.34
CA ASP A 66 -16.08 -5.41 -19.69
C ASP A 66 -16.17 -4.44 -18.50
N PHE A 67 -16.38 -4.96 -17.29
CA PHE A 67 -16.54 -4.19 -16.06
C PHE A 67 -17.74 -3.23 -16.09
N SER A 68 -18.80 -3.53 -16.87
CA SER A 68 -20.02 -2.76 -16.95
C SER A 68 -21.06 -3.20 -15.92
N PHE A 69 -22.10 -2.38 -15.75
CA PHE A 69 -23.28 -2.70 -14.95
C PHE A 69 -24.55 -2.16 -15.61
N VAL A 70 -25.73 -2.63 -15.18
CA VAL A 70 -27.02 -2.15 -15.68
C VAL A 70 -27.67 -1.26 -14.64
N GLU A 71 -27.99 -0.01 -15.03
CA GLU A 71 -28.80 0.92 -14.25
C GLU A 71 -29.93 1.44 -15.13
N ASP A 72 -31.17 1.40 -14.60
CA ASP A 72 -32.38 1.79 -15.32
C ASP A 72 -32.57 1.09 -16.70
N GLY A 73 -32.17 -0.18 -16.77
CA GLY A 73 -32.25 -1.00 -17.99
C GLY A 73 -31.21 -0.64 -19.07
N LYS A 74 -30.22 0.18 -18.75
CA LYS A 74 -29.14 0.58 -19.67
C LYS A 74 -27.79 0.12 -19.13
N ALA A 75 -26.97 -0.44 -20.01
CA ALA A 75 -25.58 -0.74 -19.68
C ALA A 75 -24.81 0.56 -19.49
N LYS A 76 -24.00 0.63 -18.44
CA LYS A 76 -23.07 1.71 -18.12
C LYS A 76 -21.66 1.15 -18.03
N LEU A 77 -20.72 1.84 -18.63
CA LEU A 77 -19.28 1.59 -18.54
C LEU A 77 -18.65 2.57 -17.56
N PHE A 78 -17.56 2.16 -16.95
CA PHE A 78 -16.68 3.05 -16.23
C PHE A 78 -15.61 3.62 -17.15
N ASP A 79 -15.22 4.87 -16.91
CA ASP A 79 -14.12 5.54 -17.61
C ASP A 79 -12.81 5.38 -16.84
N TYR A 80 -12.89 5.07 -15.53
CA TYR A 80 -11.73 4.96 -14.64
C TYR A 80 -12.06 4.13 -13.41
N ALA A 81 -11.08 3.34 -12.94
CA ALA A 81 -11.16 2.56 -11.70
C ALA A 81 -10.18 3.12 -10.65
N TYR A 82 -10.69 3.63 -9.54
CA TYR A 82 -9.88 3.97 -8.38
C TYR A 82 -9.83 2.75 -7.44
N ILE A 83 -8.68 2.08 -7.38
CA ILE A 83 -8.48 0.87 -6.59
C ILE A 83 -8.12 1.25 -5.15
N THR A 84 -8.83 0.68 -4.16
CA THR A 84 -8.55 0.83 -2.73
C THR A 84 -8.65 -0.50 -1.99
N ILE A 85 -8.31 -1.58 -2.67
CA ILE A 85 -8.26 -2.92 -2.10
C ILE A 85 -6.90 -3.16 -1.49
N HIS A 86 -6.88 -3.51 -0.20
CA HIS A 86 -5.67 -3.94 0.49
C HIS A 86 -5.47 -5.45 0.33
N GLY A 87 -4.27 -5.87 -0.06
CA GLY A 87 -3.96 -7.26 -0.39
C GLY A 87 -4.54 -7.70 -1.74
N THR A 88 -4.86 -8.99 -1.86
CA THR A 88 -5.36 -9.61 -3.09
C THR A 88 -6.82 -9.24 -3.35
N PRO A 89 -7.20 -8.90 -4.60
CA PRO A 89 -6.39 -8.82 -5.83
C PRO A 89 -5.85 -7.40 -6.15
N GLY A 90 -5.93 -6.45 -5.20
CA GLY A 90 -5.68 -5.02 -5.43
C GLY A 90 -4.21 -4.62 -5.43
N GLU A 91 -3.36 -5.30 -4.63
CA GLU A 91 -1.94 -4.95 -4.45
C GLU A 91 -0.96 -5.95 -5.08
N ASN A 92 -1.45 -7.05 -5.66
CA ASN A 92 -0.58 -8.10 -6.23
C ASN A 92 -0.56 -8.15 -7.76
N GLY A 93 -1.13 -7.15 -8.44
CA GLY A 93 -1.14 -7.03 -9.89
C GLY A 93 -2.27 -7.78 -10.61
N LEU A 94 -3.06 -8.62 -9.92
CA LEU A 94 -4.12 -9.40 -10.56
C LEU A 94 -5.24 -8.52 -11.11
N LEU A 95 -5.71 -7.56 -10.33
CA LEU A 95 -6.78 -6.66 -10.74
C LEU A 95 -6.30 -5.69 -11.83
N GLN A 96 -5.07 -5.21 -11.71
CA GLN A 96 -4.44 -4.37 -12.73
C GLN A 96 -4.32 -5.11 -14.06
N GLY A 97 -3.92 -6.37 -14.04
CA GLY A 97 -3.86 -7.21 -15.25
C GLY A 97 -5.24 -7.42 -15.90
N TYR A 98 -6.29 -7.56 -15.09
CA TYR A 98 -7.65 -7.62 -15.60
C TYR A 98 -8.06 -6.28 -16.26
N PHE A 99 -7.79 -5.14 -15.63
CA PHE A 99 -8.11 -3.83 -16.19
C PHE A 99 -7.29 -3.51 -17.45
N ASP A 100 -6.02 -3.92 -17.51
CA ASP A 100 -5.21 -3.82 -18.72
C ASP A 100 -5.83 -4.59 -19.89
N LEU A 101 -6.33 -5.82 -19.64
CA LEU A 101 -6.97 -6.65 -20.68
C LEU A 101 -8.24 -6.06 -21.27
N ILE A 102 -9.03 -5.34 -20.46
CA ILE A 102 -10.27 -4.69 -20.92
C ILE A 102 -10.07 -3.22 -21.29
N GLY A 103 -8.84 -2.67 -21.12
CA GLY A 103 -8.51 -1.29 -21.48
C GLY A 103 -9.12 -0.24 -20.54
N LEU A 104 -9.40 -0.57 -19.27
CA LEU A 104 -9.92 0.36 -18.28
C LEU A 104 -8.76 1.02 -17.52
N PRO A 105 -8.55 2.34 -17.60
CA PRO A 105 -7.54 3.05 -16.82
C PRO A 105 -7.80 2.96 -15.31
N TYR A 106 -6.74 2.91 -14.50
CA TYR A 106 -6.85 2.76 -13.04
C TYR A 106 -5.83 3.60 -12.25
N SER A 107 -6.03 3.70 -10.94
CA SER A 107 -5.32 4.64 -10.05
C SER A 107 -3.99 4.15 -9.51
N THR A 108 -3.69 2.86 -9.61
CA THR A 108 -2.46 2.28 -9.05
C THR A 108 -1.37 2.14 -10.10
N SER A 109 -0.23 1.64 -9.69
CA SER A 109 0.84 1.23 -10.60
C SER A 109 0.44 0.01 -11.43
N GLY A 110 1.22 -0.33 -12.46
CA GLY A 110 0.94 -1.48 -13.31
C GLY A 110 1.31 -2.82 -12.67
N VAL A 111 0.93 -3.92 -13.34
CA VAL A 111 1.05 -5.31 -12.87
C VAL A 111 2.39 -5.64 -12.22
N LEU A 112 3.51 -5.31 -12.88
CA LEU A 112 4.84 -5.64 -12.37
C LEU A 112 5.16 -4.92 -11.06
N VAL A 113 4.80 -3.64 -10.97
CA VAL A 113 5.09 -2.81 -9.79
C VAL A 113 4.28 -3.31 -8.60
N GLU A 114 2.97 -3.54 -8.80
CA GLU A 114 2.09 -4.05 -7.75
C GLU A 114 2.59 -5.41 -7.22
N ALA A 115 2.87 -6.37 -8.11
CA ALA A 115 3.40 -7.67 -7.71
C ALA A 115 4.74 -7.56 -6.98
N MET A 116 5.63 -6.67 -7.42
CA MET A 116 6.95 -6.48 -6.82
C MET A 116 6.85 -5.77 -5.45
N THR A 117 6.00 -4.75 -5.30
CA THR A 117 5.85 -4.03 -4.03
C THR A 117 5.13 -4.87 -2.98
N PHE A 118 4.26 -5.79 -3.40
CA PHE A 118 3.58 -6.73 -2.52
C PHE A 118 4.53 -7.76 -1.90
N ASP A 119 5.57 -8.18 -2.65
CA ASP A 119 6.64 -9.05 -2.17
C ASP A 119 7.81 -8.21 -1.59
N LYS A 120 7.87 -8.12 -0.27
CA LYS A 120 8.87 -7.32 0.45
C LYS A 120 10.31 -7.73 0.16
N PHE A 121 10.55 -9.04 -0.05
CA PHE A 121 11.89 -9.52 -0.35
C PHE A 121 12.32 -9.10 -1.76
N VAL A 122 11.46 -9.30 -2.75
CA VAL A 122 11.73 -8.91 -4.15
C VAL A 122 11.92 -7.40 -4.26
N LEU A 123 11.05 -6.60 -3.63
CA LEU A 123 11.16 -5.15 -3.57
C LEU A 123 12.51 -4.69 -3.00
N ASN A 124 12.90 -5.26 -1.84
CA ASN A 124 14.16 -4.91 -1.19
C ASN A 124 15.37 -5.24 -2.06
N GLN A 125 15.39 -6.41 -2.72
CA GLN A 125 16.49 -6.77 -3.63
C GLN A 125 16.54 -5.85 -4.86
N TYR A 126 15.37 -5.50 -5.43
CA TYR A 126 15.29 -4.60 -6.57
C TYR A 126 15.82 -3.20 -6.23
N LEU A 127 15.30 -2.59 -5.16
CA LEU A 127 15.69 -1.23 -4.75
C LEU A 127 17.14 -1.13 -4.25
N ARG A 128 17.67 -2.19 -3.63
CA ARG A 128 19.10 -2.28 -3.27
C ARG A 128 20.00 -2.14 -4.50
N GLY A 129 19.59 -2.69 -5.65
CA GLY A 129 20.30 -2.57 -6.92
C GLY A 129 20.43 -1.12 -7.41
N TYR A 130 19.57 -0.23 -6.94
CA TYR A 130 19.60 1.22 -7.22
C TYR A 130 20.21 2.06 -6.10
N GLY A 131 20.81 1.40 -5.09
CA GLY A 131 21.48 2.09 -3.98
C GLY A 131 20.52 2.59 -2.89
N VAL A 132 19.25 2.20 -2.90
CA VAL A 132 18.31 2.49 -1.81
C VAL A 132 18.70 1.64 -0.60
N SER A 133 18.84 2.28 0.58
CA SER A 133 19.10 1.56 1.82
C SER A 133 17.84 0.80 2.26
N VAL A 134 17.98 -0.51 2.41
CA VAL A 134 16.99 -1.44 2.92
C VAL A 134 17.63 -2.35 3.95
N ALA A 135 16.83 -2.98 4.81
CA ALA A 135 17.33 -3.98 5.76
C ALA A 135 17.94 -5.19 5.04
N ASP A 136 18.98 -5.78 5.62
CA ASP A 136 19.49 -7.06 5.14
C ASP A 136 18.47 -8.16 5.40
N SER A 137 18.32 -9.06 4.43
CA SER A 137 17.28 -10.09 4.50
C SER A 137 17.70 -11.39 3.82
N LEU A 138 17.08 -12.49 4.25
CA LEU A 138 17.15 -13.82 3.68
C LEU A 138 15.74 -14.33 3.37
N LEU A 139 15.62 -15.10 2.30
CA LEU A 139 14.37 -15.76 1.94
C LEU A 139 14.45 -17.25 2.26
N ILE A 140 13.45 -17.74 2.99
CA ILE A 140 13.25 -19.16 3.29
C ILE A 140 11.99 -19.61 2.58
N ARG A 141 12.08 -20.70 1.82
CA ARG A 141 10.94 -21.30 1.12
C ARG A 141 10.51 -22.60 1.77
N GLN A 142 9.21 -22.82 1.83
CA GLN A 142 8.64 -24.06 2.34
C GLN A 142 9.13 -25.25 1.51
N GLY A 143 9.64 -26.28 2.20
CA GLY A 143 10.25 -27.46 1.58
C GLY A 143 11.71 -27.29 1.16
N TYR A 144 12.33 -26.12 1.45
CA TYR A 144 13.74 -25.81 1.20
C TYR A 144 14.39 -25.10 2.38
N GLU A 145 13.85 -25.32 3.59
CA GLU A 145 14.28 -24.63 4.82
C GLU A 145 15.75 -24.95 5.16
N GLU A 146 16.23 -26.12 4.78
CA GLU A 146 17.60 -26.56 5.02
C GLU A 146 18.66 -25.78 4.20
N LEU A 147 18.24 -25.02 3.19
CA LEU A 147 19.16 -24.18 2.40
C LEU A 147 19.62 -22.94 3.16
N VAL A 148 18.97 -22.59 4.26
CA VAL A 148 19.31 -21.45 5.10
C VAL A 148 19.46 -21.93 6.56
N SER A 149 20.69 -22.00 7.03
CA SER A 149 20.94 -22.44 8.41
C SER A 149 20.74 -21.32 9.42
N ASP A 150 20.42 -21.68 10.67
CA ASP A 150 20.32 -20.72 11.78
C ASP A 150 21.64 -19.96 11.99
N ASP A 151 22.81 -20.60 11.75
CA ASP A 151 24.12 -19.95 11.82
C ASP A 151 24.28 -18.89 10.72
N GLU A 152 23.80 -19.15 9.51
CA GLU A 152 23.82 -18.17 8.42
C GLU A 152 22.92 -16.97 8.74
N ILE A 153 21.73 -17.21 9.31
CA ILE A 153 20.83 -16.13 9.75
C ILE A 153 21.54 -15.27 10.79
N GLU A 154 22.16 -15.88 11.81
CA GLU A 154 22.86 -15.14 12.86
C GLU A 154 24.04 -14.32 12.32
N GLN A 155 24.82 -14.88 11.38
CA GLN A 155 25.98 -14.20 10.80
C GLN A 155 25.62 -13.07 9.84
N ARG A 156 24.59 -13.24 9.01
CA ARG A 156 24.22 -12.29 7.94
C ARG A 156 23.22 -11.25 8.38
N ILE A 157 22.24 -11.67 9.19
CA ILE A 157 21.13 -10.81 9.63
C ILE A 157 21.37 -10.25 11.03
N GLY A 158 21.92 -11.07 11.93
CA GLY A 158 22.12 -10.72 13.33
C GLY A 158 20.82 -10.85 14.16
N MET A 159 20.98 -10.56 15.46
CA MET A 159 19.88 -10.58 16.42
C MET A 159 19.80 -9.24 17.17
N PRO A 160 18.61 -8.71 17.43
CA PRO A 160 17.31 -9.25 17.05
C PRO A 160 17.02 -9.14 15.54
N CYS A 161 16.12 -10.00 15.02
CA CYS A 161 15.66 -9.95 13.65
C CYS A 161 14.12 -10.12 13.60
N PHE A 162 13.53 -9.84 12.44
CA PHE A 162 12.14 -10.15 12.16
C PHE A 162 12.03 -11.39 11.27
N VAL A 163 11.05 -12.24 11.58
CA VAL A 163 10.60 -13.35 10.73
C VAL A 163 9.15 -13.06 10.34
N LYS A 164 8.89 -12.97 9.04
CA LYS A 164 7.57 -12.57 8.50
C LYS A 164 7.30 -13.21 7.14
N PRO A 165 6.03 -13.34 6.70
CA PRO A 165 5.70 -13.64 5.32
C PRO A 165 6.37 -12.65 4.36
N ALA A 166 6.88 -13.14 3.21
CA ALA A 166 7.51 -12.29 2.20
C ALA A 166 6.46 -11.43 1.47
N ALA A 167 5.32 -12.04 1.14
CA ALA A 167 4.19 -11.38 0.50
C ALA A 167 2.96 -11.56 1.39
N ASP A 168 2.57 -10.50 2.07
CA ASP A 168 1.31 -10.38 2.82
C ASP A 168 1.18 -8.97 3.42
N GLY A 169 -0.07 -8.59 3.83
CA GLY A 169 -0.41 -7.37 4.55
C GLY A 169 -0.59 -7.57 6.06
N SER A 170 -0.97 -6.50 6.77
CA SER A 170 -1.50 -6.50 8.15
C SER A 170 -0.65 -7.14 9.25
N SER A 171 0.64 -7.38 9.02
CA SER A 171 1.57 -7.92 10.04
C SER A 171 1.19 -9.31 10.59
N PHE A 172 0.35 -10.10 9.89
CA PHE A 172 0.08 -11.48 10.26
C PHE A 172 1.35 -12.33 10.13
N GLY A 173 1.53 -13.29 11.01
CA GLY A 173 2.69 -14.19 11.01
C GLY A 173 4.03 -13.54 11.41
N VAL A 174 4.08 -12.22 11.66
CA VAL A 174 5.30 -11.50 12.05
C VAL A 174 5.74 -11.90 13.46
N SER A 175 7.04 -12.09 13.64
CA SER A 175 7.69 -12.34 14.94
C SER A 175 9.01 -11.62 15.05
N LYS A 176 9.25 -10.92 16.18
CA LYS A 176 10.56 -10.40 16.56
C LYS A 176 11.32 -11.48 17.29
N VAL A 177 12.41 -11.94 16.72
CA VAL A 177 13.27 -13.00 17.23
C VAL A 177 14.47 -12.37 17.91
N LYS A 178 14.66 -12.64 19.20
CA LYS A 178 15.71 -12.03 20.03
C LYS A 178 16.96 -12.93 20.15
N ASN A 179 16.77 -14.22 19.94
CA ASN A 179 17.84 -15.22 20.01
C ASN A 179 17.52 -16.42 19.08
N LYS A 180 18.55 -17.22 18.81
CA LYS A 180 18.51 -18.35 17.88
C LYS A 180 17.42 -19.38 18.19
N ASP A 181 17.15 -19.66 19.48
CA ASP A 181 16.16 -20.68 19.88
C ASP A 181 14.73 -20.31 19.46
N GLN A 182 14.48 -19.03 19.18
CA GLN A 182 13.18 -18.51 18.73
C GLN A 182 12.98 -18.59 17.20
N LEU A 183 14.04 -18.88 16.41
CA LEU A 183 13.97 -18.90 14.94
C LEU A 183 12.97 -19.96 14.44
N ALA A 184 13.19 -21.22 14.81
CA ALA A 184 12.36 -22.31 14.31
C ALA A 184 10.86 -22.17 14.65
N PRO A 185 10.45 -21.74 15.88
CA PRO A 185 9.04 -21.43 16.15
C PRO A 185 8.51 -20.26 15.30
N ALA A 186 9.28 -19.20 15.11
CA ALA A 186 8.88 -18.04 14.33
C ALA A 186 8.71 -18.36 12.84
N ILE A 187 9.65 -19.14 12.26
CA ILE A 187 9.57 -19.62 10.88
C ILE A 187 8.31 -20.46 10.68
N ARG A 188 8.07 -21.44 11.56
CA ARG A 188 6.85 -22.26 11.48
C ARG A 188 5.57 -21.44 11.57
N LYS A 189 5.53 -20.42 12.43
CA LYS A 189 4.38 -19.51 12.55
C LYS A 189 4.16 -18.75 11.26
N ALA A 190 5.22 -18.16 10.68
CA ALA A 190 5.12 -17.40 9.44
C ALA A 190 4.73 -18.30 8.24
N MET A 191 5.19 -19.57 8.21
CA MET A 191 4.83 -20.55 7.18
C MET A 191 3.36 -20.99 7.19
N LEU A 192 2.60 -20.67 8.23
CA LEU A 192 1.14 -20.87 8.23
C LEU A 192 0.43 -19.85 7.34
N GLU A 193 1.04 -18.67 7.14
CA GLU A 193 0.48 -17.56 6.36
C GLU A 193 1.00 -17.54 4.91
N SER A 194 2.25 -17.95 4.69
CA SER A 194 2.88 -17.89 3.37
C SER A 194 3.91 -19.01 3.18
N PRO A 195 4.05 -19.59 1.98
CA PRO A 195 5.12 -20.55 1.66
C PRO A 195 6.50 -19.88 1.53
N GLU A 196 6.59 -18.55 1.47
CA GLU A 196 7.84 -17.80 1.41
C GLU A 196 7.95 -16.85 2.60
N ILE A 197 9.05 -17.00 3.34
CA ILE A 197 9.33 -16.29 4.60
C ILE A 197 10.55 -15.42 4.41
N MET A 198 10.45 -14.16 4.83
CA MET A 198 11.55 -13.22 4.92
C MET A 198 12.09 -13.17 6.35
N VAL A 199 13.38 -13.41 6.52
CA VAL A 199 14.11 -13.10 7.75
C VAL A 199 14.85 -11.80 7.52
N GLU A 200 14.58 -10.78 8.31
CA GLU A 200 15.03 -9.41 8.07
C GLU A 200 15.71 -8.81 9.30
N GLN A 201 16.78 -8.07 9.08
CA GLN A 201 17.49 -7.32 10.11
C GLN A 201 16.55 -6.36 10.83
N PHE A 202 16.62 -6.33 12.16
CA PHE A 202 15.92 -5.32 12.95
C PHE A 202 16.63 -3.97 12.77
N LEU A 203 15.88 -2.97 12.33
CA LEU A 203 16.35 -1.58 12.24
C LEU A 203 15.84 -0.79 13.43
N GLU A 204 16.76 -0.19 14.20
CA GLU A 204 16.40 0.68 15.31
C GLU A 204 16.35 2.14 14.83
N GLY A 205 15.27 2.86 15.16
CA GLY A 205 15.13 4.26 14.80
C GLY A 205 13.73 4.81 14.93
N THR A 206 13.54 6.00 14.37
CA THR A 206 12.23 6.64 14.25
C THR A 206 11.54 6.13 12.99
N GLU A 207 10.34 5.59 13.16
CA GLU A 207 9.49 5.16 12.04
C GLU A 207 8.72 6.36 11.49
N ILE A 208 8.76 6.51 10.18
CA ILE A 208 8.00 7.53 9.46
C ILE A 208 7.31 6.93 8.25
N SER A 209 6.20 7.55 7.87
CA SER A 209 5.40 7.22 6.70
C SER A 209 5.22 8.46 5.84
N ILE A 210 5.37 8.36 4.53
CA ILE A 210 5.33 9.52 3.63
C ILE A 210 4.62 9.19 2.31
N GLY A 211 3.64 10.01 1.94
CA GLY A 211 2.92 9.90 0.68
C GLY A 211 3.59 10.65 -0.46
N VAL A 212 3.43 10.13 -1.67
CA VAL A 212 3.91 10.75 -2.90
C VAL A 212 2.98 10.41 -4.06
N TYR A 213 2.75 11.39 -4.94
CA TYR A 213 2.16 11.16 -6.25
C TYR A 213 2.81 12.07 -7.29
N LYS A 214 2.80 11.62 -8.54
CA LYS A 214 3.27 12.42 -9.66
C LYS A 214 2.25 12.38 -10.79
N THR A 215 2.18 13.50 -11.52
CA THR A 215 1.45 13.62 -12.77
C THR A 215 2.42 14.10 -13.86
N HIS A 216 1.94 14.26 -15.09
CA HIS A 216 2.76 14.82 -16.17
C HIS A 216 3.37 16.18 -15.79
N ASP A 217 2.66 16.99 -15.00
CA ASP A 217 3.03 18.37 -14.69
C ASP A 217 3.45 18.59 -13.23
N LYS A 218 3.23 17.63 -12.33
CA LYS A 218 3.43 17.79 -10.89
C LYS A 218 4.23 16.64 -10.30
N SER A 219 5.09 16.97 -9.32
CA SER A 219 5.72 16.00 -8.43
C SER A 219 5.47 16.45 -7.00
N VAL A 220 4.61 15.73 -6.29
CA VAL A 220 4.16 16.09 -4.93
C VAL A 220 4.60 15.03 -3.95
N VAL A 221 5.55 15.38 -3.09
CA VAL A 221 5.93 14.56 -1.92
C VAL A 221 5.33 15.25 -0.70
N LEU A 222 4.43 14.55 -0.01
CA LEU A 222 3.68 15.07 1.13
C LEU A 222 4.57 15.25 2.38
N PRO A 223 4.14 15.98 3.41
CA PRO A 223 4.79 15.95 4.72
C PRO A 223 4.75 14.54 5.32
N ALA A 224 5.86 14.09 5.91
CA ALA A 224 5.91 12.79 6.56
C ALA A 224 5.08 12.78 7.86
N THR A 225 4.58 11.60 8.22
CA THR A 225 3.98 11.29 9.52
C THR A 225 4.97 10.46 10.32
N GLU A 226 5.25 10.85 11.57
CA GLU A 226 6.01 10.07 12.54
C GLU A 226 5.06 9.12 13.26
N VAL A 227 5.45 7.85 13.35
CA VAL A 227 4.72 6.79 14.03
C VAL A 227 5.38 6.55 15.38
N VAL A 228 4.70 6.93 16.47
CA VAL A 228 5.20 6.73 17.84
C VAL A 228 4.40 5.62 18.50
N THR A 229 5.04 4.49 18.73
CA THR A 229 4.42 3.35 19.41
C THR A 229 5.07 3.11 20.78
N ALA A 230 4.25 2.71 21.76
CA ALA A 230 4.74 2.21 23.04
C ALA A 230 5.17 0.73 22.95
N ASN A 231 4.78 0.03 21.88
CA ASN A 231 5.14 -1.36 21.62
C ASN A 231 6.58 -1.48 21.08
N GLU A 232 7.15 -2.70 21.15
CA GLU A 232 8.48 -2.98 20.60
C GLU A 232 8.58 -2.77 19.07
N PHE A 233 7.43 -2.76 18.35
CA PHE A 233 7.30 -2.44 16.92
C PHE A 233 5.84 -2.14 16.57
N PHE A 234 5.60 -1.61 15.36
CA PHE A 234 4.27 -1.26 14.83
C PHE A 234 3.56 -2.52 14.32
N ASP A 235 2.98 -3.31 15.23
CA ASP A 235 2.24 -4.52 14.95
C ASP A 235 0.76 -4.27 14.62
N TYR A 236 0.00 -5.36 14.38
CA TYR A 236 -1.43 -5.28 14.08
C TYR A 236 -2.23 -4.58 15.20
N ASP A 237 -1.93 -4.89 16.46
CA ASP A 237 -2.62 -4.29 17.61
C ASP A 237 -2.32 -2.79 17.71
N ALA A 238 -1.08 -2.40 17.43
CA ALA A 238 -0.69 -1.00 17.34
C ALA A 238 -1.42 -0.26 16.20
N LYS A 239 -1.56 -0.91 15.03
CA LYS A 239 -2.23 -0.32 13.84
C LYS A 239 -3.73 -0.06 14.06
N TYR A 240 -4.44 -0.95 14.76
CA TYR A 240 -5.91 -0.92 14.81
C TYR A 240 -6.52 -0.67 16.19
N ASN A 241 -5.76 -0.80 17.28
CA ASN A 241 -6.26 -0.70 18.66
C ASN A 241 -5.85 0.59 19.39
N GLY A 242 -5.38 1.63 18.67
CA GLY A 242 -5.20 2.99 19.20
C GLY A 242 -4.01 3.16 20.14
N GLN A 243 -3.00 2.28 20.11
CA GLN A 243 -1.78 2.37 20.92
C GLN A 243 -0.65 3.15 20.23
N VAL A 244 -0.97 3.88 19.16
CA VAL A 244 -0.02 4.64 18.36
C VAL A 244 -0.39 6.10 18.33
N GLN A 245 0.60 6.96 18.52
CA GLN A 245 0.49 8.40 18.27
C GLN A 245 1.07 8.69 16.87
N GLU A 246 0.27 9.31 16.02
CA GLU A 246 0.64 9.78 14.69
C GLU A 246 0.90 11.28 14.75
N ILE A 247 2.08 11.72 14.33
CA ILE A 247 2.48 13.13 14.37
C ILE A 247 2.77 13.59 12.94
N THR A 248 1.89 14.46 12.41
CA THR A 248 2.02 15.03 11.07
C THR A 248 2.03 16.56 11.14
N PRO A 249 3.06 17.27 10.67
CA PRO A 249 4.33 16.75 10.14
C PRO A 249 5.21 16.06 11.18
N ALA A 250 6.03 15.09 10.74
CA ALA A 250 7.01 14.37 11.56
C ALA A 250 8.04 15.33 12.16
N ARG A 251 8.52 15.02 13.37
CA ARG A 251 9.51 15.81 14.12
C ARG A 251 10.94 15.51 13.63
N LEU A 252 11.24 15.87 12.40
CA LEU A 252 12.53 15.65 11.76
C LEU A 252 13.30 16.97 11.59
N SER A 253 14.62 16.90 11.54
CA SER A 253 15.42 18.06 11.13
C SER A 253 15.18 18.41 9.65
N GLU A 254 15.44 19.66 9.26
CA GLU A 254 15.28 20.10 7.87
C GLU A 254 16.10 19.26 6.88
N ASP A 255 17.35 18.89 7.26
CA ASP A 255 18.20 18.05 6.40
C ASP A 255 17.61 16.65 6.21
N VAL A 256 17.18 16.00 7.28
CA VAL A 256 16.55 14.67 7.20
C VAL A 256 15.25 14.75 6.39
N THR A 257 14.41 15.76 6.62
CA THR A 257 13.17 15.98 5.86
C THR A 257 13.46 16.10 4.37
N ARG A 258 14.44 16.92 3.97
CA ARG A 258 14.85 17.08 2.57
C ARG A 258 15.30 15.75 1.96
N ARG A 259 16.18 15.02 2.64
CA ARG A 259 16.71 13.73 2.17
C ARG A 259 15.62 12.66 2.03
N VAL A 260 14.70 12.55 3.00
CA VAL A 260 13.55 11.62 2.90
C VAL A 260 12.72 11.94 1.69
N ARG A 261 12.39 13.23 1.44
CA ARG A 261 11.61 13.65 0.27
C ARG A 261 12.31 13.31 -1.05
N GLU A 262 13.63 13.53 -1.14
CA GLU A 262 14.44 13.20 -2.31
C GLU A 262 14.44 11.69 -2.59
N ILE A 263 14.68 10.87 -1.55
CA ILE A 263 14.67 9.39 -1.66
C ILE A 263 13.27 8.90 -2.06
N THR A 264 12.21 9.43 -1.44
CA THR A 264 10.81 9.07 -1.75
C THR A 264 10.47 9.36 -3.21
N SER A 265 10.82 10.56 -3.69
CA SER A 265 10.63 10.93 -5.10
C SER A 265 11.42 10.01 -6.04
N HIS A 266 12.65 9.65 -5.65
CA HIS A 266 13.51 8.77 -6.44
C HIS A 266 12.98 7.33 -6.51
N ILE A 267 12.52 6.77 -5.38
CA ILE A 267 11.89 5.43 -5.36
C ILE A 267 10.66 5.39 -6.27
N TYR A 268 9.83 6.44 -6.25
CA TYR A 268 8.67 6.54 -7.13
C TYR A 268 9.08 6.43 -8.61
N ASP A 269 10.17 7.09 -9.00
CA ASP A 269 10.68 7.04 -10.38
C ASP A 269 11.32 5.70 -10.73
N ILE A 270 12.14 5.12 -9.83
CA ILE A 270 12.77 3.80 -10.03
C ILE A 270 11.71 2.73 -10.29
N LEU A 271 10.63 2.76 -9.52
CA LEU A 271 9.54 1.78 -9.63
C LEU A 271 8.59 2.07 -10.79
N HIS A 272 8.69 3.26 -11.44
CA HIS A 272 7.68 3.73 -12.40
C HIS A 272 6.26 3.69 -11.82
N CYS A 273 6.12 4.19 -10.59
CA CYS A 273 4.82 4.23 -9.92
C CYS A 273 3.82 5.13 -10.65
N ASN A 274 2.55 4.82 -10.47
CA ASN A 274 1.42 5.64 -10.87
C ASN A 274 0.48 5.85 -9.68
N GLY A 275 -0.29 6.97 -9.71
CA GLY A 275 -1.19 7.32 -8.62
C GLY A 275 -0.47 7.75 -7.35
N ILE A 276 -1.15 7.62 -6.21
CA ILE A 276 -0.59 7.97 -4.91
C ILE A 276 -0.14 6.72 -4.17
N ILE A 277 1.12 6.71 -3.73
CA ILE A 277 1.70 5.64 -2.93
C ILE A 277 2.17 6.18 -1.58
N ARG A 278 2.37 5.29 -0.63
CA ARG A 278 2.97 5.56 0.68
C ARG A 278 4.22 4.72 0.85
N ILE A 279 5.29 5.35 1.32
CA ILE A 279 6.54 4.66 1.61
C ILE A 279 6.85 4.82 3.10
N ASP A 280 7.20 3.72 3.75
CA ASP A 280 7.51 3.68 5.16
C ASP A 280 9.02 3.50 5.36
N TYR A 281 9.61 4.22 6.32
CA TYR A 281 11.05 4.27 6.59
C TYR A 281 11.36 4.15 8.07
N ILE A 282 12.57 3.64 8.37
CA ILE A 282 13.21 3.82 9.66
C ILE A 282 14.39 4.79 9.50
N ILE A 283 14.46 5.78 10.38
CA ILE A 283 15.57 6.74 10.45
C ILE A 283 16.36 6.45 11.72
N SER A 284 17.60 5.97 11.57
CA SER A 284 18.47 5.68 12.71
C SER A 284 18.91 6.96 13.44
N LYS A 285 19.47 6.82 14.66
CA LYS A 285 20.00 7.95 15.43
C LYS A 285 21.12 8.71 14.71
N GLU A 286 21.85 8.03 13.83
CA GLU A 286 22.90 8.60 12.99
C GLU A 286 22.36 9.26 11.71
N GLY A 287 21.03 9.25 11.52
CA GLY A 287 20.36 9.83 10.37
C GLY A 287 20.43 8.98 9.08
N LYS A 288 20.72 7.67 9.20
CA LYS A 288 20.58 6.73 8.07
C LYS A 288 19.10 6.49 7.84
N ILE A 289 18.64 6.68 6.59
CA ILE A 289 17.27 6.46 6.16
C ILE A 289 17.21 5.10 5.46
N SER A 290 16.40 4.18 5.98
CA SER A 290 16.21 2.84 5.41
C SER A 290 14.76 2.64 5.10
N MET A 291 14.45 2.25 3.85
CA MET A 291 13.08 1.93 3.41
C MET A 291 12.64 0.59 4.01
N LEU A 292 11.38 0.54 4.48
CA LEU A 292 10.73 -0.65 5.03
C LEU A 292 9.80 -1.31 4.01
N GLU A 293 8.85 -0.53 3.48
CA GLU A 293 7.85 -1.02 2.52
C GLU A 293 7.31 0.11 1.65
N VAL A 294 6.70 -0.26 0.52
CA VAL A 294 5.96 0.62 -0.37
C VAL A 294 4.53 0.12 -0.45
N ASN A 295 3.58 1.00 -0.13
CA ASN A 295 2.15 0.71 -0.17
C ASN A 295 1.53 1.44 -1.37
N THR A 296 1.03 0.69 -2.33
CA THR A 296 0.49 1.22 -3.59
C THR A 296 -1.02 1.48 -3.54
N THR A 297 -1.71 0.93 -2.54
CA THR A 297 -3.11 1.25 -2.24
C THR A 297 -3.25 1.73 -0.79
N PRO A 298 -2.66 2.89 -0.42
CA PRO A 298 -2.68 3.37 0.96
C PRO A 298 -4.10 3.66 1.45
N GLY A 299 -4.33 3.52 2.76
CA GLY A 299 -5.62 3.80 3.38
C GLY A 299 -6.10 5.23 3.13
N MET A 300 -7.40 5.38 2.85
CA MET A 300 -8.05 6.64 2.43
C MET A 300 -9.21 7.03 3.34
N THR A 301 -9.28 6.52 4.57
CA THR A 301 -10.22 7.07 5.55
C THR A 301 -9.79 8.48 5.97
N PRO A 302 -10.68 9.34 6.46
CA PRO A 302 -10.32 10.71 6.88
C PRO A 302 -9.19 10.80 7.90
N THR A 303 -8.95 9.71 8.66
CA THR A 303 -7.88 9.60 9.67
C THR A 303 -6.66 8.82 9.20
N SER A 304 -6.65 8.31 7.97
CA SER A 304 -5.47 7.64 7.39
C SER A 304 -4.33 8.63 7.11
N PHE A 305 -3.11 8.13 6.98
CA PHE A 305 -1.90 8.95 6.79
C PHE A 305 -2.00 9.89 5.57
N ILE A 306 -2.43 9.38 4.41
CA ILE A 306 -2.50 10.19 3.20
C ILE A 306 -3.42 11.42 3.37
N PRO A 307 -4.70 11.29 3.80
CA PRO A 307 -5.54 12.46 4.05
C PRO A 307 -4.99 13.41 5.14
N GLN A 308 -4.32 12.89 6.17
CA GLN A 308 -3.66 13.74 7.17
C GLN A 308 -2.50 14.54 6.56
N GLN A 309 -1.66 13.90 5.75
CA GLN A 309 -0.51 14.51 5.08
C GLN A 309 -0.93 15.55 4.03
N VAL A 310 -2.01 15.26 3.28
CA VAL A 310 -2.59 16.21 2.31
C VAL A 310 -3.07 17.48 3.03
N ARG A 311 -3.80 17.35 4.14
CA ARG A 311 -4.20 18.50 4.96
C ARG A 311 -3.00 19.27 5.52
N ALA A 312 -1.97 18.56 6.01
CA ALA A 312 -0.75 19.18 6.53
C ALA A 312 0.06 19.90 5.43
N ALA A 313 -0.07 19.48 4.19
CA ALA A 313 0.50 20.16 3.01
C ALA A 313 -0.32 21.41 2.59
N GLY A 314 -1.48 21.67 3.20
CA GLY A 314 -2.40 22.74 2.77
C GLY A 314 -3.10 22.42 1.45
N LEU A 315 -3.20 21.14 1.09
CA LEU A 315 -3.89 20.65 -0.10
C LEU A 315 -5.28 20.07 0.26
N GLU A 316 -6.15 20.01 -0.74
CA GLU A 316 -7.46 19.38 -0.61
C GLU A 316 -7.45 17.98 -1.27
N MET A 317 -8.01 16.98 -0.59
CA MET A 317 -8.10 15.61 -1.15
C MET A 317 -8.84 15.59 -2.50
N LYS A 318 -9.85 16.43 -2.65
CA LYS A 318 -10.61 16.61 -3.90
C LYS A 318 -9.68 16.94 -5.09
N ASP A 319 -8.73 17.85 -4.88
CA ASP A 319 -7.81 18.29 -5.91
C ASP A 319 -6.76 17.21 -6.22
N VAL A 320 -6.26 16.54 -5.18
CA VAL A 320 -5.32 15.41 -5.33
C VAL A 320 -5.94 14.27 -6.13
N LEU A 321 -7.19 13.89 -5.82
CA LEU A 321 -7.89 12.84 -6.57
C LEU A 321 -8.16 13.27 -8.01
N THR A 322 -8.51 14.55 -8.22
CA THR A 322 -8.69 15.11 -9.58
C THR A 322 -7.38 15.05 -10.36
N ASP A 323 -6.25 15.45 -9.76
CA ASP A 323 -4.92 15.36 -10.40
C ASP A 323 -4.62 13.93 -10.84
N ILE A 324 -4.88 12.95 -9.99
CA ILE A 324 -4.60 11.52 -10.27
C ILE A 324 -5.50 11.00 -11.41
N VAL A 325 -6.80 11.29 -11.36
CA VAL A 325 -7.76 10.83 -12.39
C VAL A 325 -7.44 11.47 -13.74
N GLU A 326 -7.30 12.81 -13.78
CA GLU A 326 -7.11 13.53 -15.03
C GLU A 326 -5.73 13.27 -15.68
N ASN A 327 -4.75 12.78 -14.90
CA ASN A 327 -3.44 12.37 -15.43
C ASN A 327 -3.52 11.19 -16.40
N GLN A 328 -4.65 10.49 -16.48
CA GLN A 328 -4.87 9.34 -17.37
C GLN A 328 -5.54 9.72 -18.69
N PHE A 329 -5.94 10.99 -18.84
CA PHE A 329 -6.67 11.51 -20.00
C PHE A 329 -5.95 12.73 -20.57
#